data_385af064c1fa87b951f60fc91ef22e5a
#
_entry.id   385af064c1fa87b951f60fc91ef22e5a
#
_cell.length_a   1.000
_cell.length_b   1.000
_cell.length_c   1.000
_cell.angle_alpha   90.00
_cell.angle_beta   90.00
_cell.angle_gamma   90.00
#
_symmetry.space_group_name_H-M   'P 1'
#
loop_
_entity.id
_entity.type
_entity.pdbx_description
1 polymer ?
#
loop_
_entity_poly.entity_id
_entity_poly.type
_entity_poly.pdbx_seq_one_letter_code
_entity_poly.pdbx_strand_id
1 'polypeptide(L)'
;MSVNEKNIIDFKTGYRKDKAAPFSSGFYNWTMFLINFYGRVKNTLKIDFDSFMIMQIVVSDYLYNSNKESKKNYNEFKNSLKNYTAIFKGARKINIASIAEILDLPRETVRRKILNLSKLKLLDYSKNGISIGPEYKTVFNEFVSETVNNMSQLVKKWESNGSLKELLELNKKL
;
A
#
# COMPACT_ATOMS: atom_id res chain seq x y z
N MET A 1 -22.48 35.45 8.19
CA MET A 1 -21.97 35.14 6.85
C MET A 1 -22.13 33.64 6.66
N SER A 2 -23.13 33.22 5.89
CA SER A 2 -23.38 31.81 5.62
C SER A 2 -22.32 31.28 4.64
N VAL A 3 -21.49 30.34 5.10
CA VAL A 3 -20.58 29.59 4.25
C VAL A 3 -21.43 28.80 3.26
N ASN A 4 -21.21 29.03 2.00
CA ASN A 4 -21.96 28.46 0.89
C ASN A 4 -21.65 26.95 0.80
N GLU A 5 -22.55 26.10 1.31
CA GLU A 5 -22.43 24.63 1.38
C GLU A 5 -22.34 23.93 -0.01
N LYS A 6 -22.34 24.68 -1.10
CA LYS A 6 -22.37 24.14 -2.46
C LYS A 6 -21.03 23.68 -3.04
N ASN A 7 -19.91 23.83 -2.33
CA ASN A 7 -18.57 23.46 -2.81
C ASN A 7 -17.85 22.39 -1.97
N ILE A 8 -18.56 21.67 -1.12
CA ILE A 8 -17.97 20.47 -0.51
C ILE A 8 -17.99 19.37 -1.56
N ILE A 9 -16.81 19.09 -2.11
CA ILE A 9 -16.62 17.90 -2.95
C ILE A 9 -17.00 16.69 -2.10
N ASP A 10 -18.10 16.02 -2.46
CA ASP A 10 -18.48 14.77 -1.80
C ASP A 10 -17.48 13.68 -2.21
N PHE A 11 -16.47 13.52 -1.38
CA PHE A 11 -15.42 12.51 -1.55
C PHE A 11 -15.96 11.07 -1.50
N LYS A 12 -17.18 10.85 -1.07
CA LYS A 12 -17.80 9.52 -0.98
C LYS A 12 -18.54 9.10 -2.24
N THR A 13 -19.20 10.03 -2.92
CA THR A 13 -20.01 9.73 -4.11
C THR A 13 -19.42 10.19 -5.42
N GLY A 14 -18.46 11.10 -5.38
CA GLY A 14 -17.50 11.60 -6.37
C GLY A 14 -17.83 11.47 -7.85
N TYR A 15 -19.05 11.74 -8.33
CA TYR A 15 -19.29 11.83 -9.76
C TYR A 15 -20.50 12.69 -10.12
N ARG A 16 -20.25 13.85 -10.71
CA ARG A 16 -21.23 14.45 -11.63
C ARG A 16 -21.23 13.62 -12.91
N LYS A 17 -22.41 13.18 -13.35
CA LYS A 17 -22.65 12.48 -14.64
C LYS A 17 -22.37 13.33 -15.88
N ASP A 18 -21.51 14.32 -15.79
CA ASP A 18 -21.18 15.17 -16.93
C ASP A 18 -20.11 14.47 -17.77
N LYS A 19 -20.24 14.57 -19.07
CA LYS A 19 -19.48 13.98 -20.18
C LYS A 19 -17.95 14.17 -20.10
N ALA A 20 -17.32 13.86 -18.97
CA ALA A 20 -15.87 13.88 -18.86
C ALA A 20 -15.27 12.78 -19.74
N ALA A 21 -14.20 13.11 -20.47
CA ALA A 21 -13.46 12.12 -21.23
C ALA A 21 -13.01 10.96 -20.33
N PRO A 22 -12.96 9.73 -20.82
CA PRO A 22 -12.62 8.55 -20.02
C PRO A 22 -11.32 8.72 -19.23
N PHE A 23 -10.28 9.28 -19.85
CA PHE A 23 -8.99 9.51 -19.20
C PHE A 23 -9.09 10.44 -17.97
N SER A 24 -9.69 11.63 -18.12
CA SER A 24 -9.81 12.58 -17.00
C SER A 24 -10.67 12.04 -15.87
N SER A 25 -11.72 11.29 -16.20
CA SER A 25 -12.55 10.57 -15.24
C SER A 25 -11.75 9.48 -14.49
N GLY A 26 -10.96 8.72 -15.21
CA GLY A 26 -10.11 7.68 -14.67
C GLY A 26 -9.03 8.25 -13.74
N PHE A 27 -8.40 9.35 -14.16
CA PHE A 27 -7.37 10.04 -13.39
C PHE A 27 -7.94 10.66 -12.09
N TYR A 28 -9.14 11.24 -12.15
CA TYR A 28 -9.84 11.70 -10.96
C TYR A 28 -10.09 10.56 -9.98
N ASN A 29 -10.61 9.42 -10.45
CA ASN A 29 -10.86 8.26 -9.60
C ASN A 29 -9.57 7.73 -8.95
N TRP A 30 -8.46 7.74 -9.69
CA TRP A 30 -7.13 7.39 -9.17
C TRP A 30 -6.67 8.35 -8.07
N THR A 31 -6.78 9.67 -8.31
CA THR A 31 -6.41 10.69 -7.32
C THR A 31 -7.21 10.52 -6.03
N MET A 32 -8.52 10.28 -6.15
CA MET A 32 -9.40 10.02 -5.00
C MET A 32 -9.02 8.73 -4.26
N PHE A 33 -8.67 7.68 -5.00
CA PHE A 33 -8.15 6.45 -4.39
C PHE A 33 -6.88 6.72 -3.57
N LEU A 34 -5.92 7.48 -4.11
CA LEU A 34 -4.67 7.82 -3.40
C LEU A 34 -4.94 8.64 -2.14
N ILE A 35 -5.79 9.67 -2.22
CA ILE A 35 -6.15 10.50 -1.06
C ILE A 35 -6.76 9.63 0.06
N ASN A 36 -7.71 8.78 -0.28
CA ASN A 36 -8.35 7.87 0.67
C ASN A 36 -7.36 6.84 1.23
N PHE A 37 -6.48 6.31 0.39
CA PHE A 37 -5.45 5.36 0.79
C PHE A 37 -4.50 5.98 1.82
N TYR A 38 -3.93 7.16 1.54
CA TYR A 38 -3.03 7.85 2.47
C TYR A 38 -3.75 8.34 3.74
N GLY A 39 -5.00 8.75 3.63
CA GLY A 39 -5.84 9.05 4.78
C GLY A 39 -5.96 7.85 5.72
N ARG A 40 -6.13 6.64 5.19
CA ARG A 40 -6.18 5.39 5.97
C ARG A 40 -4.80 5.02 6.55
N VAL A 41 -3.70 5.23 5.82
CA VAL A 41 -2.35 5.04 6.39
C VAL A 41 -2.21 5.83 7.68
N LYS A 42 -2.55 7.11 7.64
CA LYS A 42 -2.46 7.99 8.80
C LYS A 42 -3.43 7.61 9.94
N ASN A 43 -4.68 7.32 9.61
CA ASN A 43 -5.74 7.19 10.61
C ASN A 43 -5.87 5.77 11.17
N THR A 44 -5.65 4.74 10.33
CA THR A 44 -5.79 3.33 10.72
C THR A 44 -4.46 2.77 11.22
N LEU A 45 -3.37 2.96 10.48
CA LEU A 45 -2.06 2.45 10.89
C LEU A 45 -1.36 3.37 11.89
N LYS A 46 -1.77 4.63 12.01
CA LYS A 46 -1.20 5.66 12.91
C LYS A 46 0.31 5.84 12.75
N ILE A 47 0.79 5.70 11.52
CA ILE A 47 2.19 5.92 11.14
C ILE A 47 2.30 7.00 10.08
N ASP A 48 3.47 7.61 9.97
CA ASP A 48 3.77 8.57 8.90
C ASP A 48 4.10 7.88 7.57
N PHE A 49 4.19 8.68 6.50
CA PHE A 49 4.42 8.20 5.15
C PHE A 49 5.75 7.44 5.01
N ASP A 50 6.86 7.98 5.55
CA ASP A 50 8.15 7.31 5.44
C ASP A 50 8.16 5.97 6.18
N SER A 51 7.53 5.92 7.37
CA SER A 51 7.36 4.66 8.12
C SER A 51 6.54 3.64 7.33
N PHE A 52 5.50 4.11 6.63
CA PHE A 52 4.72 3.27 5.73
C PHE A 52 5.59 2.76 4.57
N MET A 53 6.38 3.63 3.92
CA MET A 53 7.27 3.22 2.82
C MET A 53 8.34 2.23 3.28
N ILE A 54 8.93 2.42 4.47
CA ILE A 54 9.86 1.44 5.07
C ILE A 54 9.17 0.09 5.22
N MET A 55 7.95 0.06 5.75
CA MET A 55 7.17 -1.18 5.89
C MET A 55 6.90 -1.83 4.53
N GLN A 56 6.55 -1.05 3.49
CA GLN A 56 6.33 -1.57 2.13
C GLN A 56 7.59 -2.21 1.53
N ILE A 57 8.77 -1.64 1.75
CA ILE A 57 10.04 -2.23 1.28
C ILE A 57 10.28 -3.59 1.95
N VAL A 58 10.04 -3.70 3.26
CA VAL A 58 10.19 -4.98 3.99
C VAL A 58 9.16 -6.01 3.49
N VAL A 59 7.94 -5.57 3.21
CA VAL A 59 6.89 -6.44 2.62
C VAL A 59 7.27 -6.89 1.21
N SER A 60 7.85 -6.00 0.40
CA SER A 60 8.29 -6.32 -0.96
C SER A 60 9.45 -7.34 -0.96
N ASP A 61 10.41 -7.20 -0.05
CA ASP A 61 11.48 -8.18 0.14
C ASP A 61 10.91 -9.56 0.53
N TYR A 62 9.95 -9.57 1.44
CA TYR A 62 9.22 -10.80 1.80
C TYR A 62 8.50 -11.43 0.62
N LEU A 63 7.74 -10.65 -0.14
CA LEU A 63 6.99 -11.13 -1.30
C LEU A 63 7.93 -11.68 -2.37
N TYR A 64 9.03 -10.99 -2.64
CA TYR A 64 10.04 -11.43 -3.61
C TYR A 64 10.60 -12.81 -3.23
N ASN A 65 10.99 -12.99 -1.98
CA ASN A 65 11.54 -14.27 -1.50
C ASN A 65 10.46 -15.37 -1.46
N SER A 66 9.24 -15.06 -1.03
CA SER A 66 8.12 -16.00 -1.02
C SER A 66 7.73 -16.48 -2.43
N ASN A 67 7.77 -15.59 -3.43
CA ASN A 67 7.45 -15.91 -4.82
C ASN A 67 8.49 -16.80 -5.51
N LYS A 68 9.73 -16.84 -4.99
CA LYS A 68 10.74 -17.80 -5.45
C LYS A 68 10.41 -19.23 -5.07
N GLU A 69 9.76 -19.43 -3.93
CA GLU A 69 9.41 -20.75 -3.43
C GLU A 69 8.09 -21.25 -4.04
N SER A 70 7.08 -20.40 -4.08
CA SER A 70 5.78 -20.70 -4.70
C SER A 70 4.98 -19.43 -4.99
N LYS A 71 4.32 -19.38 -6.14
CA LYS A 71 3.33 -18.32 -6.45
C LYS A 71 2.07 -18.59 -5.63
N LYS A 72 1.63 -17.58 -4.87
CA LYS A 72 0.46 -17.68 -3.98
C LYS A 72 -0.67 -16.76 -4.48
N ASN A 73 -1.89 -17.28 -4.52
CA ASN A 73 -3.06 -16.44 -4.67
C ASN A 73 -3.37 -15.67 -3.37
N TYR A 74 -4.36 -14.77 -3.39
CA TYR A 74 -4.70 -13.93 -2.23
C TYR A 74 -4.99 -14.75 -0.95
N ASN A 75 -5.77 -15.82 -1.05
CA ASN A 75 -6.15 -16.64 0.10
C ASN A 75 -4.97 -17.43 0.66
N GLU A 76 -4.14 -17.99 -0.21
CA GLU A 76 -2.92 -18.70 0.15
C GLU A 76 -1.92 -17.76 0.84
N PHE A 77 -1.75 -16.53 0.31
CA PHE A 77 -0.92 -15.52 0.92
C PHE A 77 -1.44 -15.11 2.31
N LYS A 78 -2.73 -14.81 2.42
CA LYS A 78 -3.39 -14.50 3.70
C LYS A 78 -3.22 -15.60 4.74
N ASN A 79 -3.32 -16.87 4.32
CA ASN A 79 -3.11 -18.02 5.20
C ASN A 79 -1.63 -18.20 5.58
N SER A 80 -0.70 -17.92 4.67
CA SER A 80 0.74 -18.00 4.96
C SER A 80 1.17 -17.04 6.07
N LEU A 81 0.54 -15.89 6.18
CA LEU A 81 0.81 -14.95 7.29
C LEU A 81 0.41 -15.48 8.67
N LYS A 82 -0.38 -16.54 8.76
CA LYS A 82 -0.71 -17.20 10.04
C LYS A 82 0.49 -17.96 10.62
N ASN A 83 1.39 -18.46 9.76
CA ASN A 83 2.56 -19.27 10.12
C ASN A 83 3.86 -18.46 10.02
N TYR A 84 3.81 -17.23 10.46
CA TYR A 84 4.85 -16.20 10.37
C TYR A 84 6.27 -16.69 10.71
N THR A 85 6.42 -17.50 11.77
CA THR A 85 7.73 -17.96 12.27
C THR A 85 8.43 -18.98 11.38
N ALA A 86 7.71 -19.72 10.55
CA ALA A 86 8.29 -20.79 9.72
C ALA A 86 8.92 -20.25 8.42
N ILE A 87 8.41 -19.12 7.89
CA ILE A 87 8.75 -18.62 6.54
C ILE A 87 10.07 -17.83 6.55
N PHE A 88 10.48 -17.27 7.71
CA PHE A 88 11.65 -16.38 7.80
C PHE A 88 12.95 -17.06 8.27
N LYS A 89 12.95 -18.36 8.51
CA LYS A 89 14.17 -19.10 8.85
C LYS A 89 15.05 -19.26 7.59
N GLY A 90 16.09 -18.43 7.49
CA GLY A 90 17.16 -18.59 6.49
C GLY A 90 17.20 -17.58 5.35
N ALA A 91 16.19 -16.74 5.14
CA ALA A 91 16.24 -15.70 4.12
C ALA A 91 17.18 -14.55 4.54
N ARG A 92 17.94 -14.02 3.57
CA ARG A 92 18.73 -12.79 3.76
C ARG A 92 17.74 -11.64 4.00
N LYS A 93 17.76 -11.08 5.21
CA LYS A 93 16.88 -9.99 5.60
C LYS A 93 17.45 -8.67 5.13
N ILE A 94 16.57 -7.76 4.69
CA ILE A 94 16.95 -6.40 4.33
C ILE A 94 17.56 -5.66 5.54
N ASN A 95 18.46 -4.73 5.29
CA ASN A 95 19.11 -3.94 6.32
C ASN A 95 18.81 -2.44 6.19
N ILE A 96 19.17 -1.67 7.23
CA ILE A 96 18.93 -0.22 7.31
C ILE A 96 19.59 0.52 6.13
N ALA A 97 20.81 0.13 5.75
CA ALA A 97 21.53 0.82 4.69
C ALA A 97 20.81 0.70 3.34
N SER A 98 20.34 -0.51 3.00
CA SER A 98 19.57 -0.74 1.77
C SER A 98 18.25 0.04 1.75
N ILE A 99 17.53 0.10 2.88
CA ILE A 99 16.28 0.87 2.97
C ILE A 99 16.56 2.37 2.83
N ALA A 100 17.62 2.86 3.47
CA ALA A 100 18.03 4.26 3.42
C ALA A 100 18.39 4.69 1.98
N GLU A 101 19.10 3.83 1.24
CA GLU A 101 19.44 4.04 -0.16
C GLU A 101 18.20 4.05 -1.06
N ILE A 102 17.28 3.08 -0.90
CA ILE A 102 16.05 3.01 -1.69
C ILE A 102 15.16 4.24 -1.51
N LEU A 103 15.08 4.78 -0.27
CA LEU A 103 14.18 5.91 0.06
C LEU A 103 14.88 7.27 -0.02
N ASP A 104 16.18 7.31 -0.30
CA ASP A 104 16.98 8.52 -0.23
C ASP A 104 16.80 9.26 1.11
N LEU A 105 16.87 8.50 2.21
CA LEU A 105 16.73 9.01 3.56
C LEU A 105 18.01 8.80 4.38
N PRO A 106 18.35 9.70 5.34
CA PRO A 106 19.46 9.49 6.26
C PRO A 106 19.28 8.17 7.03
N ARG A 107 20.36 7.37 7.14
CA ARG A 107 20.34 6.07 7.85
C ARG A 107 19.79 6.16 9.26
N GLU A 108 20.12 7.25 9.98
CA GLU A 108 19.64 7.46 11.34
C GLU A 108 18.11 7.71 11.38
N THR A 109 17.57 8.43 10.40
CA THR A 109 16.13 8.60 10.25
C THR A 109 15.44 7.27 10.04
N VAL A 110 15.95 6.45 9.12
CA VAL A 110 15.43 5.10 8.85
C VAL A 110 15.53 4.21 10.09
N ARG A 111 16.68 4.23 10.79
CA ARG A 111 16.88 3.48 12.04
C ARG A 111 15.83 3.83 13.09
N ARG A 112 15.60 5.11 13.33
CA ARG A 112 14.61 5.59 14.30
C ARG A 112 13.19 5.15 13.94
N LYS A 113 12.81 5.23 12.66
CA LYS A 113 11.50 4.80 12.18
C LYS A 113 11.32 3.28 12.31
N ILE A 114 12.34 2.49 11.99
CA ILE A 114 12.32 1.03 12.17
C ILE A 114 12.15 0.66 13.64
N LEU A 115 12.87 1.33 14.55
CA LEU A 115 12.70 1.09 15.98
C LEU A 115 11.27 1.39 16.47
N ASN A 116 10.64 2.44 15.94
CA ASN A 116 9.25 2.74 16.25
C ASN A 116 8.29 1.68 15.70
N LEU A 117 8.48 1.25 14.45
CA LEU A 117 7.69 0.17 13.84
C LEU A 117 7.88 -1.16 14.58
N SER A 118 9.08 -1.41 15.11
CA SER A 118 9.37 -2.59 15.92
C SER A 118 8.67 -2.54 17.30
N LYS A 119 8.60 -1.35 17.93
CA LYS A 119 7.81 -1.17 19.17
C LYS A 119 6.31 -1.44 18.92
N LEU A 120 5.81 -1.08 17.75
CA LEU A 120 4.43 -1.39 17.32
C LEU A 120 4.26 -2.86 16.87
N LYS A 121 5.33 -3.66 16.88
CA LYS A 121 5.36 -5.05 16.41
C LYS A 121 4.95 -5.22 14.93
N LEU A 122 5.00 -4.14 14.16
CA LEU A 122 4.75 -4.15 12.71
C LEU A 122 5.96 -4.68 11.94
N LEU A 123 7.16 -4.41 12.45
CA LEU A 123 8.43 -4.99 11.98
C LEU A 123 9.13 -5.70 13.14
N ASP A 124 9.98 -6.66 12.78
CA ASP A 124 10.95 -7.30 13.68
C ASP A 124 12.35 -6.85 13.26
N TYR A 125 13.10 -6.26 14.20
CA TYR A 125 14.45 -5.78 13.99
C TYR A 125 15.43 -6.53 14.90
N SER A 126 16.35 -7.26 14.28
CA SER A 126 17.34 -8.08 14.98
C SER A 126 18.72 -7.94 14.33
N LYS A 127 19.73 -8.60 14.92
CA LYS A 127 21.10 -8.72 14.34
C LYS A 127 21.09 -9.33 12.93
N ASN A 128 20.08 -10.12 12.59
CA ASN A 128 19.92 -10.78 11.31
C ASN A 128 19.25 -9.91 10.25
N GLY A 129 18.86 -8.67 10.58
CA GLY A 129 18.18 -7.71 9.69
C GLY A 129 16.74 -7.41 10.10
N ILE A 130 15.96 -6.91 9.14
CA ILE A 130 14.59 -6.43 9.34
C ILE A 130 13.64 -7.38 8.62
N SER A 131 12.54 -7.72 9.29
CA SER A 131 11.47 -8.55 8.74
C SER A 131 10.11 -8.05 9.18
N ILE A 132 9.06 -8.59 8.59
CA ILE A 132 7.67 -8.32 9.00
C ILE A 132 7.50 -8.73 10.48
N GLY A 133 6.77 -7.94 11.26
CA GLY A 133 6.45 -8.22 12.66
C GLY A 133 5.15 -9.00 12.84
N PRO A 134 4.90 -9.53 14.05
CA PRO A 134 3.72 -10.38 14.33
C PRO A 134 2.37 -9.65 14.14
N GLU A 135 2.32 -8.34 14.39
CA GLU A 135 1.08 -7.56 14.22
C GLU A 135 0.75 -7.25 12.76
N TYR A 136 1.65 -7.51 11.82
CA TYR A 136 1.37 -7.29 10.39
C TYR A 136 0.18 -8.14 9.89
N LYS A 137 -0.10 -9.28 10.52
CA LYS A 137 -1.29 -10.07 10.22
C LYS A 137 -2.59 -9.28 10.43
N THR A 138 -2.67 -8.50 11.52
CA THR A 138 -3.81 -7.60 11.78
C THR A 138 -3.88 -6.52 10.70
N VAL A 139 -2.74 -5.89 10.38
CA VAL A 139 -2.64 -4.91 9.28
C VAL A 139 -3.11 -5.50 7.95
N PHE A 140 -2.70 -6.74 7.63
CA PHE A 140 -3.15 -7.39 6.40
C PHE A 140 -4.66 -7.61 6.38
N ASN A 141 -5.23 -8.10 7.48
CA ASN A 141 -6.66 -8.39 7.54
C ASN A 141 -7.53 -7.13 7.45
N GLU A 142 -7.13 -6.05 8.09
CA GLU A 142 -7.91 -4.81 8.17
C GLU A 142 -7.57 -3.84 7.05
N PHE A 143 -6.30 -3.46 6.94
CA PHE A 143 -5.87 -2.42 6.01
C PHE A 143 -5.64 -2.92 4.59
N VAL A 144 -4.90 -4.03 4.41
CA VAL A 144 -4.56 -4.54 3.07
C VAL A 144 -5.79 -5.12 2.39
N SER A 145 -6.64 -5.86 3.12
CA SER A 145 -7.88 -6.42 2.57
C SER A 145 -8.83 -5.33 2.08
N GLU A 146 -8.98 -4.24 2.84
CA GLU A 146 -9.75 -3.08 2.41
C GLU A 146 -9.12 -2.38 1.20
N THR A 147 -7.78 -2.25 1.17
CA THR A 147 -7.07 -1.69 0.01
C THR A 147 -7.31 -2.49 -1.25
N VAL A 148 -7.23 -3.83 -1.18
CA VAL A 148 -7.51 -4.72 -2.32
C VAL A 148 -8.96 -4.56 -2.81
N ASN A 149 -9.92 -4.46 -1.89
CA ASN A 149 -11.32 -4.20 -2.24
C ASN A 149 -11.48 -2.84 -2.96
N ASN A 150 -10.88 -1.78 -2.43
CA ASN A 150 -10.95 -0.45 -3.03
C ASN A 150 -10.26 -0.39 -4.40
N MET A 151 -9.13 -1.09 -4.59
CA MET A 151 -8.50 -1.26 -5.91
C MET A 151 -9.42 -1.99 -6.89
N SER A 152 -10.07 -3.06 -6.45
CA SER A 152 -11.03 -3.80 -7.28
C SER A 152 -12.17 -2.90 -7.74
N GLN A 153 -12.71 -2.06 -6.85
CA GLN A 153 -13.75 -1.09 -7.18
C GLN A 153 -13.24 -0.02 -8.16
N LEU A 154 -12.00 0.46 -7.99
CA LEU A 154 -11.37 1.41 -8.91
C LEU A 154 -11.27 0.82 -10.32
N VAL A 155 -10.73 -0.40 -10.44
CA VAL A 155 -10.59 -1.08 -11.74
C VAL A 155 -11.94 -1.31 -12.40
N LYS A 156 -12.96 -1.74 -11.66
CA LYS A 156 -14.34 -1.88 -12.19
C LYS A 156 -14.91 -0.55 -12.70
N LYS A 157 -14.66 0.57 -11.99
CA LYS A 157 -15.05 1.90 -12.47
C LYS A 157 -14.34 2.26 -13.78
N TRP A 158 -13.04 2.01 -13.86
CA TRP A 158 -12.25 2.27 -15.06
C TRP A 158 -12.70 1.43 -16.26
N GLU A 159 -13.07 0.19 -16.02
CA GLU A 159 -13.65 -0.68 -17.05
C GLU A 159 -15.00 -0.12 -17.53
N SER A 160 -15.90 0.20 -16.59
CA SER A 160 -17.26 0.65 -16.92
C SER A 160 -17.32 2.00 -17.63
N ASN A 161 -16.37 2.91 -17.39
CA ASN A 161 -16.34 4.24 -17.98
C ASN A 161 -15.36 4.38 -19.16
N GLY A 162 -14.69 3.30 -19.57
CA GLY A 162 -13.75 3.29 -20.69
C GLY A 162 -12.33 3.77 -20.36
N SER A 163 -12.06 4.24 -19.14
CA SER A 163 -10.73 4.73 -18.72
C SER A 163 -9.65 3.67 -18.82
N LEU A 164 -9.99 2.42 -18.48
CA LEU A 164 -9.05 1.30 -18.57
C LEU A 164 -8.63 1.04 -20.02
N LYS A 165 -9.59 1.05 -20.94
CA LYS A 165 -9.32 0.86 -22.38
C LYS A 165 -8.41 1.96 -22.91
N GLU A 166 -8.70 3.21 -22.60
CA GLU A 166 -7.90 4.37 -23.03
C GLU A 166 -6.47 4.31 -22.49
N LEU A 167 -6.27 3.95 -21.21
CA LEU A 167 -4.96 3.75 -20.60
C LEU A 167 -4.15 2.66 -21.32
N LEU A 168 -4.77 1.54 -21.64
CA LEU A 168 -4.09 0.43 -22.33
C LEU A 168 -3.73 0.80 -23.79
N GLU A 169 -4.50 1.65 -24.43
CA GLU A 169 -4.20 2.16 -25.77
C GLU A 169 -3.07 3.20 -25.77
N LEU A 170 -2.96 4.04 -24.72
CA LEU A 170 -1.86 4.97 -24.56
C LEU A 170 -0.51 4.26 -24.47
N ASN A 171 -0.44 3.16 -23.73
CA ASN A 171 0.79 2.37 -23.58
C ASN A 171 1.32 1.76 -24.91
N LYS A 172 0.48 1.63 -25.92
CA LYS A 172 0.89 1.16 -27.26
C LYS A 172 1.48 2.28 -28.13
N LYS A 173 1.33 3.55 -27.72
CA LYS A 173 1.78 4.73 -28.45
C LYS A 173 3.04 5.38 -27.87
N LEU A 174 3.46 4.94 -26.66
CA LEU A 174 4.67 5.33 -25.96
C LEU A 174 5.80 4.32 -26.23
#